data_240da1483696931452ad53705f31c0a2
#
_entry.id   240da1483696931452ad53705f31c0a2
#
_cell.length_a   1.000
_cell.length_b   1.000
_cell.length_c   1.000
_cell.angle_alpha   90.00
_cell.angle_beta   90.00
_cell.angle_gamma   90.00
#
_symmetry.space_group_name_H-M   'P 1'
#
loop_
_entity.id
_entity.type
_entity.pdbx_description
1 polymer ?
#
loop_
_entity_poly.entity_id
_entity_poly.type
_entity_poly.pdbx_seq_one_letter_code
_entity_poly.pdbx_strand_id
1 'polypeptide(L)'
;MSSSVKLSRDAEGIDSRPDITFSVRVCARFQAAPKESHLIAIKRIIRYINGTFDYGIWYSRNSNECLARYSDADWAGCIDDRKSTSSGCFYLRNNFVSWMSKKQNLVSLSTAEAEYIVAASCCAQLLWMKKLLHDYGIIQDTMCVFYDNTSATNLSKNPVQHSKSKHIEIQYHFIRDLVEENTVYLEFINTDNQKVDIFTKPLDG
;
A
#
# COMPACT_ATOMS: atom_id res chain seq x y z
N MET A 1 -33.06 -8.52 4.35
CA MET A 1 -32.78 -7.27 3.64
C MET A 1 -32.44 -7.59 2.20
N SER A 2 -33.12 -7.00 1.24
CA SER A 2 -32.98 -7.30 -0.20
C SER A 2 -31.57 -6.96 -0.69
N SER A 3 -30.89 -7.95 -1.24
CA SER A 3 -29.47 -7.92 -1.65
C SER A 3 -29.27 -7.48 -3.11
N SER A 4 -30.09 -6.56 -3.61
CA SER A 4 -30.07 -6.15 -5.02
C SER A 4 -29.66 -4.68 -5.24
N VAL A 5 -28.72 -4.16 -4.45
CA VAL A 5 -28.09 -2.91 -4.82
C VAL A 5 -27.11 -3.23 -5.96
N LYS A 6 -27.56 -3.12 -7.20
CA LYS A 6 -26.69 -2.98 -8.35
C LYS A 6 -25.98 -1.63 -8.18
N LEU A 7 -24.67 -1.65 -8.02
CA LEU A 7 -23.86 -0.44 -8.16
C LEU A 7 -24.06 0.07 -9.57
N SER A 8 -24.94 1.04 -9.74
CA SER A 8 -25.03 1.80 -10.99
C SER A 8 -23.89 2.83 -11.01
N ARG A 9 -23.49 3.24 -12.20
CA ARG A 9 -22.55 4.33 -12.38
C ARG A 9 -23.11 5.55 -11.63
N ASP A 10 -22.43 5.96 -10.57
CA ASP A 10 -22.77 7.20 -9.87
C ASP A 10 -22.32 8.37 -10.72
N ALA A 11 -23.26 9.05 -11.35
CA ALA A 11 -22.97 10.18 -12.23
C ALA A 11 -22.38 11.39 -11.47
N GLU A 12 -22.54 11.42 -10.15
CA GLU A 12 -22.01 12.46 -9.25
C GLU A 12 -20.82 11.95 -8.41
N GLY A 13 -20.50 10.65 -8.50
CA GLY A 13 -19.40 10.03 -7.77
C GLY A 13 -18.02 10.49 -8.25
N ILE A 14 -17.09 10.59 -7.32
CA ILE A 14 -15.68 10.88 -7.65
C ILE A 14 -15.05 9.58 -8.12
N ASP A 15 -14.58 9.54 -9.38
CA ASP A 15 -13.85 8.41 -9.94
C ASP A 15 -12.56 8.18 -9.16
N SER A 16 -12.44 7.01 -8.55
CA SER A 16 -11.23 6.58 -7.84
C SER A 16 -10.26 5.92 -8.82
N ARG A 17 -9.10 6.52 -9.00
CA ARG A 17 -8.04 6.08 -9.93
C ARG A 17 -6.77 5.72 -9.15
N PRO A 18 -6.71 4.53 -8.54
CA PRO A 18 -5.53 4.08 -7.81
C PRO A 18 -4.30 3.94 -8.70
N ASP A 19 -4.47 3.55 -9.94
CA ASP A 19 -3.45 3.33 -10.97
C ASP A 19 -2.57 4.55 -11.28
N ILE A 20 -3.09 5.78 -11.10
CA ILE A 20 -2.32 7.01 -11.32
C ILE A 20 -1.82 7.67 -10.03
N THR A 21 -2.12 7.08 -8.86
CA THR A 21 -1.84 7.72 -7.55
C THR A 21 -0.36 8.06 -7.38
N PHE A 22 0.55 7.17 -7.74
CA PHE A 22 1.99 7.43 -7.66
C PHE A 22 2.39 8.59 -8.57
N SER A 23 2.04 8.53 -9.86
CA SER A 23 2.40 9.55 -10.86
C SER A 23 1.88 10.94 -10.50
N VAL A 24 0.63 11.03 -10.04
CA VAL A 24 0.03 12.30 -9.58
C VAL A 24 0.77 12.84 -8.36
N ARG A 25 1.09 11.99 -7.37
CA ARG A 25 1.82 12.41 -6.17
C ARG A 25 3.24 12.86 -6.47
N VAL A 26 3.92 12.23 -7.42
CA VAL A 26 5.25 12.68 -7.88
C VAL A 26 5.14 14.08 -8.50
N CYS A 27 4.21 14.29 -9.43
CA CYS A 27 4.01 15.61 -10.06
C CYS A 27 3.65 16.69 -9.04
N ALA A 28 2.82 16.36 -8.04
CA ALA A 28 2.40 17.29 -7.01
C ALA A 28 3.56 17.84 -6.15
N ARG A 29 4.67 17.10 -6.02
CA ARG A 29 5.86 17.54 -5.28
C ARG A 29 6.50 18.80 -5.89
N PHE A 30 6.31 19.02 -7.20
CA PHE A 30 6.93 20.10 -7.96
C PHE A 30 5.96 21.24 -8.32
N GLN A 31 4.75 21.24 -7.75
CA GLN A 31 3.72 22.22 -8.08
C GLN A 31 4.12 23.68 -7.76
N ALA A 32 4.99 23.89 -6.77
CA ALA A 32 5.44 25.23 -6.37
C ALA A 32 6.44 25.87 -7.38
N ALA A 33 7.20 25.05 -8.12
CA ALA A 33 8.17 25.46 -9.11
C ALA A 33 8.22 24.47 -10.28
N PRO A 34 7.17 24.40 -11.12
CA PRO A 34 7.08 23.40 -12.16
C PRO A 34 8.07 23.69 -13.31
N LYS A 35 8.63 22.61 -13.87
CA LYS A 35 9.46 22.65 -15.07
C LYS A 35 8.70 22.04 -16.25
N GLU A 36 9.22 22.21 -17.46
CA GLU A 36 8.62 21.65 -18.68
C GLU A 36 8.47 20.12 -18.61
N SER A 37 9.45 19.41 -18.04
CA SER A 37 9.37 17.95 -17.83
C SER A 37 8.17 17.56 -16.99
N HIS A 38 7.82 18.34 -15.97
CA HIS A 38 6.64 18.09 -15.13
C HIS A 38 5.35 18.29 -15.92
N LEU A 39 5.29 19.32 -16.79
CA LEU A 39 4.15 19.55 -17.67
C LEU A 39 3.96 18.38 -18.67
N ILE A 40 5.06 17.86 -19.22
CA ILE A 40 5.03 16.67 -20.10
C ILE A 40 4.47 15.46 -19.34
N ALA A 41 4.91 15.23 -18.09
CA ALA A 41 4.41 14.13 -17.25
C ALA A 41 2.90 14.28 -17.00
N ILE A 42 2.41 15.47 -16.65
CA ILE A 42 0.97 15.74 -16.45
C ILE A 42 0.18 15.48 -17.73
N LYS A 43 0.68 15.91 -18.90
CA LYS A 43 0.03 15.63 -20.20
C LYS A 43 -0.06 14.12 -20.49
N ARG A 44 0.95 13.33 -20.08
CA ARG A 44 0.91 11.87 -20.20
C ARG A 44 -0.18 11.27 -19.30
N ILE A 45 -0.28 11.73 -18.04
CA ILE A 45 -1.33 11.28 -17.12
C ILE A 45 -2.72 11.58 -17.70
N ILE A 46 -2.95 12.80 -18.19
CA ILE A 46 -4.25 13.19 -18.80
C ILE A 46 -4.56 12.31 -20.01
N ARG A 47 -3.57 12.05 -20.87
CA ARG A 47 -3.74 11.18 -22.05
C ARG A 47 -4.07 9.74 -21.64
N TYR A 48 -3.41 9.21 -20.60
CA TYR A 48 -3.70 7.90 -20.03
C TYR A 48 -5.13 7.84 -19.48
N ILE A 49 -5.59 8.82 -18.72
CA ILE A 49 -6.96 8.89 -18.20
C ILE A 49 -7.97 8.85 -19.36
N ASN A 50 -7.75 9.66 -20.40
CA ASN A 50 -8.63 9.68 -21.57
C ASN A 50 -8.67 8.34 -22.30
N GLY A 51 -7.54 7.64 -22.39
CA GLY A 51 -7.46 6.32 -23.04
C GLY A 51 -8.00 5.17 -22.21
N THR A 52 -8.22 5.38 -20.92
CA THR A 52 -8.67 4.37 -19.94
C THR A 52 -9.94 4.78 -19.19
N PHE A 53 -10.76 5.63 -19.81
CA PHE A 53 -11.96 6.19 -19.17
C PHE A 53 -12.97 5.11 -18.76
N ASP A 54 -13.08 4.03 -19.56
CA ASP A 54 -14.01 2.94 -19.29
C ASP A 54 -13.47 1.87 -18.32
N TYR A 55 -12.23 2.03 -17.83
CA TYR A 55 -11.64 1.10 -16.87
C TYR A 55 -12.08 1.46 -15.46
N GLY A 56 -12.50 0.43 -14.71
CA GLY A 56 -12.94 0.54 -13.34
C GLY A 56 -12.39 -0.57 -12.46
N ILE A 57 -12.69 -0.50 -11.17
CA ILE A 57 -12.38 -1.56 -10.22
C ILE A 57 -13.56 -2.55 -10.20
N TRP A 58 -13.25 -3.83 -10.43
CA TRP A 58 -14.24 -4.89 -10.35
C TRP A 58 -14.36 -5.41 -8.92
N TYR A 59 -15.58 -5.47 -8.38
CA TYR A 59 -15.87 -6.05 -7.09
C TYR A 59 -16.65 -7.37 -7.26
N SER A 60 -16.07 -8.46 -6.78
CA SER A 60 -16.68 -9.79 -6.77
C SER A 60 -17.55 -9.97 -5.52
N ARG A 61 -18.71 -10.61 -5.67
CA ARG A 61 -19.62 -10.88 -4.56
C ARG A 61 -19.26 -12.15 -3.78
N ASN A 62 -18.65 -13.14 -4.44
CA ASN A 62 -18.33 -14.45 -3.89
C ASN A 62 -16.83 -14.58 -3.66
N SER A 63 -16.36 -14.15 -2.49
CA SER A 63 -14.96 -14.28 -2.12
C SER A 63 -14.83 -14.54 -0.62
N ASN A 64 -13.70 -15.12 -0.21
CA ASN A 64 -13.37 -15.37 1.19
C ASN A 64 -13.43 -14.06 2.00
N GLU A 65 -13.77 -14.14 3.28
CA GLU A 65 -13.95 -12.96 4.15
C GLU A 65 -12.63 -12.40 4.70
N CYS A 66 -11.49 -12.81 4.18
CA CYS A 66 -10.18 -12.42 4.68
C CYS A 66 -9.85 -10.96 4.33
N LEU A 67 -9.41 -10.21 5.33
CA LEU A 67 -8.76 -8.91 5.15
C LEU A 67 -7.27 -9.15 4.91
N ALA A 68 -6.81 -8.74 3.74
CA ALA A 68 -5.43 -8.95 3.30
C ALA A 68 -4.81 -7.66 2.77
N ARG A 69 -3.48 -7.57 2.79
CA ARG A 69 -2.76 -6.45 2.23
C ARG A 69 -1.47 -6.87 1.56
N TYR A 70 -1.07 -6.07 0.59
CA TYR A 70 0.25 -6.08 -0.02
C TYR A 70 0.98 -4.79 0.36
N SER A 71 2.28 -4.86 0.56
CA SER A 71 3.11 -3.69 0.85
C SER A 71 4.44 -3.78 0.16
N ASP A 72 4.95 -2.62 -0.23
CA ASP A 72 6.26 -2.46 -0.85
C ASP A 72 6.86 -1.10 -0.48
N ALA A 73 8.18 -1.01 -0.49
CA ALA A 73 8.93 0.23 -0.32
C ALA A 73 9.97 0.39 -1.42
N ASP A 74 9.80 1.40 -2.26
CA ASP A 74 10.85 1.84 -3.19
C ASP A 74 11.97 2.54 -2.43
N TRP A 75 13.03 1.79 -2.09
CA TRP A 75 14.13 2.28 -1.28
C TRP A 75 14.93 3.36 -2.01
N ALA A 76 15.04 4.54 -1.36
CA ALA A 76 15.81 5.69 -1.85
C ALA A 76 15.42 6.17 -3.26
N GLY A 77 14.19 5.86 -3.73
CA GLY A 77 13.73 6.16 -5.10
C GLY A 77 13.61 7.64 -5.42
N CYS A 78 13.53 8.52 -4.42
CA CYS A 78 13.58 9.96 -4.65
C CYS A 78 15.01 10.43 -4.86
N ILE A 79 15.33 10.90 -6.07
CA ILE A 79 16.68 11.36 -6.46
C ILE A 79 17.11 12.59 -5.64
N ASP A 80 16.17 13.48 -5.31
CA ASP A 80 16.46 14.77 -4.68
C ASP A 80 16.88 14.63 -3.21
N ASP A 81 16.23 13.75 -2.43
CA ASP A 81 16.47 13.63 -0.98
C ASP A 81 16.66 12.19 -0.50
N ARG A 82 16.76 11.24 -1.41
CA ARG A 82 17.01 9.82 -1.14
C ARG A 82 15.99 9.16 -0.21
N LYS A 83 14.79 9.74 -0.10
CA LYS A 83 13.71 9.15 0.67
C LYS A 83 12.98 8.08 -0.13
N SER A 84 12.57 7.05 0.57
CA SER A 84 11.79 5.94 0.05
C SER A 84 10.32 6.33 -0.16
N THR A 85 9.63 5.61 -1.03
CA THR A 85 8.17 5.68 -1.15
C THR A 85 7.57 4.42 -0.57
N SER A 86 6.75 4.56 0.46
CA SER A 86 5.95 3.48 1.04
C SER A 86 4.64 3.35 0.29
N SER A 87 4.25 2.13 -0.01
CA SER A 87 2.95 1.84 -0.58
C SER A 87 2.29 0.63 0.05
N GLY A 88 0.97 0.61 -0.03
CA GLY A 88 0.16 -0.51 0.41
C GLY A 88 -1.15 -0.56 -0.34
N CYS A 89 -1.64 -1.75 -0.58
CA CYS A 89 -2.97 -1.96 -1.08
C CYS A 89 -3.70 -3.00 -0.24
N PHE A 90 -4.98 -2.76 0.01
CA PHE A 90 -5.79 -3.50 0.94
C PHE A 90 -6.94 -4.17 0.21
N TYR A 91 -7.15 -5.43 0.54
CA TYR A 91 -8.19 -6.27 -0.05
C TYR A 91 -9.11 -6.80 1.04
N LEU A 92 -10.40 -6.71 0.80
CA LEU A 92 -11.42 -7.39 1.56
C LEU A 92 -12.13 -8.37 0.63
N ARG A 93 -12.16 -9.65 1.00
CA ARG A 93 -12.80 -10.68 0.15
C ARG A 93 -12.24 -10.70 -1.28
N ASN A 94 -10.92 -10.57 -1.44
CA ASN A 94 -10.23 -10.42 -2.72
C ASN A 94 -10.62 -9.16 -3.53
N ASN A 95 -11.43 -8.27 -2.98
CA ASN A 95 -11.75 -7.00 -3.61
C ASN A 95 -10.81 -5.92 -3.14
N PHE A 96 -10.33 -5.11 -4.05
CA PHE A 96 -9.47 -3.98 -3.78
C PHE A 96 -10.28 -2.84 -3.14
N VAL A 97 -10.02 -2.52 -1.87
CA VAL A 97 -10.86 -1.59 -1.09
C VAL A 97 -10.15 -0.32 -0.66
N SER A 98 -8.83 -0.33 -0.58
CA SER A 98 -8.05 0.84 -0.18
C SER A 98 -6.61 0.76 -0.66
N TRP A 99 -5.95 1.91 -0.78
CA TRP A 99 -4.54 1.99 -1.15
C TRP A 99 -3.85 3.19 -0.52
N MET A 100 -2.54 3.12 -0.45
CA MET A 100 -1.70 4.23 -0.07
C MET A 100 -0.43 4.26 -0.91
N SER A 101 0.06 5.46 -1.19
CA SER A 101 1.38 5.72 -1.72
C SER A 101 1.89 6.98 -1.02
N LYS A 102 2.97 6.90 -0.27
CA LYS A 102 3.46 8.02 0.53
C LYS A 102 4.98 8.03 0.61
N LYS A 103 5.58 9.18 0.31
CA LYS A 103 7.01 9.38 0.56
C LYS A 103 7.29 9.32 2.06
N GLN A 104 8.31 8.58 2.46
CA GLN A 104 8.72 8.47 3.86
C GLN A 104 9.27 9.80 4.38
N ASN A 105 9.05 10.08 5.64
CA ASN A 105 9.54 11.32 6.27
C ASN A 105 11.04 11.27 6.58
N LEU A 106 11.58 10.06 6.78
CA LEU A 106 12.98 9.79 7.12
C LEU A 106 13.68 9.10 5.94
N VAL A 107 15.00 9.21 5.91
CA VAL A 107 15.84 8.45 4.98
C VAL A 107 16.13 7.10 5.62
N SER A 108 15.75 6.02 4.96
CA SER A 108 16.04 4.65 5.38
C SER A 108 17.45 4.26 5.00
N LEU A 109 18.18 3.64 5.90
CA LEU A 109 19.57 3.24 5.69
C LEU A 109 19.73 1.92 4.91
N SER A 110 18.63 1.17 4.76
CA SER A 110 18.56 -0.09 4.00
C SER A 110 17.20 -0.33 3.42
N THR A 111 17.11 -1.26 2.46
CA THR A 111 15.84 -1.76 1.94
C THR A 111 14.97 -2.35 3.05
N ALA A 112 15.56 -3.18 3.93
CA ALA A 112 14.86 -3.78 5.06
C ALA A 112 14.22 -2.74 5.99
N GLU A 113 14.93 -1.63 6.26
CA GLU A 113 14.41 -0.53 7.07
C GLU A 113 13.22 0.15 6.40
N ALA A 114 13.31 0.44 5.10
CA ALA A 114 12.21 1.02 4.34
C ALA A 114 10.97 0.12 4.36
N GLU A 115 11.16 -1.19 4.21
CA GLU A 115 10.11 -2.20 4.29
C GLU A 115 9.44 -2.27 5.67
N TYR A 116 10.23 -2.14 6.77
CA TYR A 116 9.66 -2.10 8.11
C TYR A 116 8.77 -0.90 8.34
N ILE A 117 9.20 0.27 7.88
CA ILE A 117 8.43 1.50 8.01
C ILE A 117 7.07 1.34 7.30
N VAL A 118 7.05 0.78 6.11
CA VAL A 118 5.80 0.55 5.41
C VAL A 118 4.97 -0.54 6.07
N ALA A 119 5.61 -1.63 6.52
CA ALA A 119 4.93 -2.73 7.18
C ALA A 119 4.18 -2.27 8.45
N ALA A 120 4.82 -1.49 9.32
CA ALA A 120 4.19 -0.96 10.53
C ALA A 120 3.01 -0.03 10.21
N SER A 121 3.20 0.89 9.26
CA SER A 121 2.15 1.82 8.83
C SER A 121 0.92 1.08 8.31
N CYS A 122 1.15 0.06 7.52
CA CYS A 122 0.07 -0.74 6.96
C CYS A 122 -0.58 -1.67 7.98
N CYS A 123 0.16 -2.24 8.95
CA CYS A 123 -0.44 -3.00 10.05
C CYS A 123 -1.38 -2.13 10.89
N ALA A 124 -0.99 -0.88 11.17
CA ALA A 124 -1.86 0.08 11.84
C ALA A 124 -3.17 0.32 11.06
N GLN A 125 -3.08 0.45 9.73
CA GLN A 125 -4.25 0.60 8.87
C GLN A 125 -5.13 -0.66 8.85
N LEU A 126 -4.54 -1.87 8.83
CA LEU A 126 -5.27 -3.12 8.93
C LEU A 126 -6.05 -3.24 10.24
N LEU A 127 -5.41 -2.88 11.36
CA LEU A 127 -6.09 -2.89 12.66
C LEU A 127 -7.28 -1.93 12.70
N TRP A 128 -7.12 -0.74 12.12
CA TRP A 128 -8.22 0.21 11.99
C TRP A 128 -9.35 -0.37 11.13
N MET A 129 -9.03 -0.99 9.99
CA MET A 129 -10.03 -1.64 9.12
C MET A 129 -10.71 -2.82 9.81
N LYS A 130 -9.96 -3.64 10.57
CA LYS A 130 -10.50 -4.73 11.38
C LYS A 130 -11.55 -4.21 12.38
N LYS A 131 -11.22 -3.13 13.08
CA LYS A 131 -12.15 -2.48 14.02
C LYS A 131 -13.39 -1.95 13.32
N LEU A 132 -13.22 -1.28 12.18
CA LEU A 132 -14.34 -0.78 11.37
C LEU A 132 -15.25 -1.92 10.92
N LEU A 133 -14.70 -3.03 10.42
CA LEU A 133 -15.47 -4.20 10.00
C LEU A 133 -16.23 -4.83 11.16
N HIS A 134 -15.60 -4.90 12.34
CA HIS A 134 -16.25 -5.36 13.56
C HIS A 134 -17.49 -4.52 13.93
N ASP A 135 -17.41 -3.19 13.77
CA ASP A 135 -18.54 -2.28 14.03
C ASP A 135 -19.72 -2.55 13.06
N TYR A 136 -19.44 -3.14 11.89
CA TYR A 136 -20.45 -3.60 10.93
C TYR A 136 -20.84 -5.08 11.10
N GLY A 137 -20.42 -5.73 12.18
CA GLY A 137 -20.70 -7.14 12.47
C GLY A 137 -19.91 -8.14 11.64
N ILE A 138 -18.84 -7.71 10.95
CA ILE A 138 -17.94 -8.56 10.15
C ILE A 138 -16.71 -8.85 11.01
N ILE A 139 -16.62 -10.09 11.51
CA ILE A 139 -15.51 -10.51 12.36
C ILE A 139 -14.34 -10.93 11.48
N GLN A 140 -13.16 -10.40 11.78
CA GLN A 140 -11.89 -10.79 11.16
C GLN A 140 -11.01 -11.44 12.22
N ASP A 141 -10.66 -12.70 12.05
CA ASP A 141 -9.79 -13.42 12.99
C ASP A 141 -8.35 -13.00 12.80
N THR A 142 -7.66 -13.57 11.84
CA THR A 142 -6.27 -13.26 11.50
C THR A 142 -6.20 -12.60 10.12
N MET A 143 -5.40 -11.54 10.01
CA MET A 143 -5.22 -10.80 8.75
C MET A 143 -3.92 -11.22 8.06
N CYS A 144 -3.91 -11.23 6.72
CA CYS A 144 -2.73 -11.56 5.93
C CYS A 144 -1.96 -10.32 5.49
N VAL A 145 -0.64 -10.38 5.60
CA VAL A 145 0.29 -9.36 5.10
C VAL A 145 1.26 -10.00 4.13
N PHE A 146 1.14 -9.63 2.86
CA PHE A 146 2.01 -10.08 1.79
C PHE A 146 3.16 -9.10 1.57
N TYR A 147 4.38 -9.64 1.42
CA TYR A 147 5.59 -8.87 1.07
C TYR A 147 6.57 -9.75 0.29
N ASP A 148 7.44 -9.13 -0.48
CA ASP A 148 8.39 -9.80 -1.38
C ASP A 148 9.84 -9.78 -0.87
N ASN A 149 10.09 -9.22 0.32
CA ASN A 149 11.43 -9.14 0.90
C ASN A 149 11.60 -10.17 2.04
N THR A 150 12.36 -11.24 1.77
CA THR A 150 12.67 -12.28 2.76
C THR A 150 13.45 -11.77 3.98
N SER A 151 14.19 -10.68 3.84
CA SER A 151 14.91 -10.06 4.96
C SER A 151 13.95 -9.49 6.00
N ALA A 152 12.81 -8.95 5.56
CA ALA A 152 11.76 -8.47 6.45
C ALA A 152 11.13 -9.64 7.25
N THR A 153 10.97 -10.83 6.64
CA THR A 153 10.47 -12.04 7.32
C THR A 153 11.43 -12.52 8.40
N ASN A 154 12.71 -12.56 8.07
CA ASN A 154 13.73 -13.06 8.97
C ASN A 154 13.88 -12.16 10.20
N LEU A 155 13.69 -10.86 10.02
CA LEU A 155 13.75 -9.90 11.11
C LEU A 155 12.54 -10.00 12.06
N SER A 156 11.34 -10.31 11.57
CA SER A 156 10.17 -10.55 12.44
C SER A 156 10.32 -11.84 13.27
N LYS A 157 11.15 -12.79 12.81
CA LYS A 157 11.38 -14.08 13.48
C LYS A 157 12.64 -14.15 14.34
N ASN A 158 13.62 -13.27 14.11
CA ASN A 158 14.91 -13.28 14.82
C ASN A 158 15.28 -11.90 15.35
N PRO A 159 15.50 -11.73 16.67
CA PRO A 159 15.96 -10.47 17.22
C PRO A 159 17.44 -10.27 16.88
N VAL A 160 17.75 -9.69 15.74
CA VAL A 160 19.11 -9.21 15.45
C VAL A 160 19.27 -7.83 16.07
N GLN A 161 20.29 -7.67 16.89
CA GLN A 161 20.68 -6.41 17.53
C GLN A 161 20.93 -5.32 16.47
N HIS A 162 19.96 -4.47 16.22
CA HIS A 162 20.16 -3.24 15.49
C HIS A 162 20.27 -2.07 16.49
N SER A 163 21.47 -1.81 16.93
CA SER A 163 21.81 -0.78 17.95
C SER A 163 21.68 0.67 17.46
N LYS A 164 21.08 0.95 16.31
CA LYS A 164 21.24 2.25 15.65
C LYS A 164 19.99 3.12 15.46
N SER A 165 18.77 2.64 15.74
CA SER A 165 17.57 3.45 15.43
C SER A 165 16.38 3.09 16.31
N LYS A 166 16.18 3.80 17.43
CA LYS A 166 15.05 3.63 18.35
C LYS A 166 13.66 3.64 17.69
N HIS A 167 13.48 4.45 16.66
CA HIS A 167 12.18 4.56 15.96
C HIS A 167 11.85 3.33 15.12
N ILE A 168 12.87 2.58 14.65
CA ILE A 168 12.69 1.31 13.92
C ILE A 168 12.40 0.20 14.93
N GLU A 169 13.07 0.21 16.05
CA GLU A 169 12.86 -0.74 17.13
C GLU A 169 11.39 -0.76 17.58
N ILE A 170 10.77 0.41 17.76
CA ILE A 170 9.35 0.52 18.12
C ILE A 170 8.44 -0.11 17.04
N GLN A 171 8.71 0.16 15.75
CA GLN A 171 7.93 -0.41 14.65
C GLN A 171 8.12 -1.92 14.55
N TYR A 172 9.33 -2.38 14.82
CA TYR A 172 9.67 -3.79 14.86
C TYR A 172 8.89 -4.52 15.96
N HIS A 173 8.92 -4.01 17.20
CA HIS A 173 8.16 -4.58 18.32
C HIS A 173 6.67 -4.61 18.00
N PHE A 174 6.12 -3.54 17.46
CA PHE A 174 4.72 -3.48 17.09
C PHE A 174 4.29 -4.59 16.10
N ILE A 175 5.08 -4.81 15.04
CA ILE A 175 4.76 -5.89 14.07
C ILE A 175 4.89 -7.26 14.73
N ARG A 176 5.95 -7.46 15.52
CA ARG A 176 6.21 -8.70 16.23
C ARG A 176 5.07 -9.05 17.20
N ASP A 177 4.63 -8.10 18.00
CA ASP A 177 3.54 -8.28 18.93
C ASP A 177 2.27 -8.75 18.20
N LEU A 178 1.94 -8.14 17.05
CA LEU A 178 0.80 -8.54 16.23
C LEU A 178 0.91 -9.96 15.65
N VAL A 179 2.13 -10.41 15.35
CA VAL A 179 2.37 -11.77 14.86
C VAL A 179 2.29 -12.76 16.02
N GLU A 180 2.88 -12.45 17.18
CA GLU A 180 2.83 -13.28 18.39
C GLU A 180 1.40 -13.46 18.92
N GLU A 181 0.57 -12.41 18.81
CA GLU A 181 -0.85 -12.43 19.15
C GLU A 181 -1.75 -13.14 18.10
N ASN A 182 -1.17 -13.65 17.01
CA ASN A 182 -1.91 -14.20 15.86
C ASN A 182 -2.92 -13.23 15.24
N THR A 183 -2.75 -11.93 15.45
CA THR A 183 -3.60 -10.88 14.84
C THR A 183 -3.26 -10.70 13.36
N VAL A 184 -1.98 -10.88 13.02
CA VAL A 184 -1.46 -10.80 11.64
C VAL A 184 -0.55 -11.98 11.39
N TYR A 185 -0.64 -12.58 10.20
CA TYR A 185 0.39 -13.48 9.69
C TYR A 185 1.08 -12.88 8.47
N LEU A 186 2.38 -13.18 8.37
CA LEU A 186 3.25 -12.65 7.34
C LEU A 186 3.48 -13.72 6.28
N GLU A 187 3.20 -13.42 5.02
CA GLU A 187 3.36 -14.34 3.90
C GLU A 187 4.26 -13.76 2.83
N PHE A 188 5.30 -14.52 2.46
CA PHE A 188 6.17 -14.14 1.37
C PHE A 188 5.47 -14.38 0.03
N ILE A 189 5.59 -13.41 -0.87
CA ILE A 189 5.17 -13.55 -2.26
C ILE A 189 6.33 -13.23 -3.20
N ASN A 190 6.33 -13.84 -4.38
CA ASN A 190 7.27 -13.47 -5.43
C ASN A 190 6.95 -12.05 -5.92
N THR A 191 7.98 -11.28 -6.25
CA THR A 191 7.88 -9.92 -6.80
C THR A 191 6.95 -9.85 -8.02
N ASP A 192 6.93 -10.88 -8.86
CA ASP A 192 5.99 -10.96 -10.00
C ASP A 192 4.51 -10.94 -9.60
N ASN A 193 4.20 -11.30 -8.35
CA ASN A 193 2.85 -11.30 -7.78
C ASN A 193 2.60 -10.09 -6.88
N GLN A 194 3.55 -9.15 -6.77
CA GLN A 194 3.43 -7.96 -5.94
C GLN A 194 2.46 -6.96 -6.58
N LYS A 195 1.27 -6.85 -6.01
CA LYS A 195 0.21 -5.98 -6.53
C LYS A 195 0.41 -4.50 -6.25
N VAL A 196 1.40 -4.16 -5.44
CA VAL A 196 1.57 -2.81 -4.93
C VAL A 196 2.62 -1.99 -5.68
N ASP A 197 3.37 -2.59 -6.58
CA ASP A 197 4.43 -1.96 -7.37
C ASP A 197 3.98 -0.70 -8.11
N ILE A 198 2.78 -0.71 -8.64
CA ILE A 198 2.15 0.44 -9.30
C ILE A 198 2.07 1.70 -8.42
N PHE A 199 2.18 1.55 -7.10
CA PHE A 199 2.10 2.64 -6.14
C PHE A 199 3.47 3.13 -5.66
N THR A 200 4.55 2.44 -5.99
CA THR A 200 5.92 2.79 -5.57
C THR A 200 6.78 3.32 -6.69
N LYS A 201 6.62 2.78 -7.90
CA LYS A 201 7.47 3.07 -9.07
C LYS A 201 6.66 3.28 -10.34
N PRO A 202 7.19 4.00 -11.36
CA PRO A 202 6.56 4.04 -12.67
C PRO A 202 6.59 2.64 -13.26
N LEU A 203 5.47 2.21 -13.86
CA LEU A 203 5.46 1.00 -14.67
C LEU A 203 6.15 1.28 -16.01
N ASP A 204 6.96 0.36 -16.46
CA ASP A 204 7.51 0.39 -17.81
C ASP A 204 6.35 0.25 -18.82
N GLY A 205 6.33 1.16 -19.82
CA GLY A 205 5.27 1.25 -20.81
C GLY A 205 5.44 0.25 -21.94
#